data_eb92dd1d7a64e3849650fbc73911b440
#
_entry.id   eb92dd1d7a64e3849650fbc73911b440
#
_cell.length_a   1.000
_cell.length_b   1.000
_cell.length_c   1.000
_cell.angle_alpha   90.00
_cell.angle_beta   90.00
_cell.angle_gamma   90.00
#
_symmetry.space_group_name_H-M   'P 1'
#
loop_
_entity.id
_entity.type
_entity.pdbx_description
1 polymer ?
#
loop_
_entity_poly.entity_id
_entity_poly.type
_entity_poly.pdbx_seq_one_letter_code
_entity_poly.pdbx_strand_id
1 'polypeptide(L)'
;MRCPFCDHLDTKVIDARNHRDAPVKRRRRECSECGRRFTTYERIEGLLPMVVKRDGRREAFERLRLIAGIKKACEKRPVSVNDIEEAVTRLERVVLDSGDREVPSTRLGELVRTELRALDAVAWMRFSSVFMPTA
;
A
#
# COMPACT_ATOMS: atom_id res chain seq x y z
N MET A 1 -11.22 -16.61 11.02
CA MET A 1 -11.43 -15.15 10.94
C MET A 1 -12.91 -14.83 10.84
N ARG A 2 -13.36 -13.86 11.58
CA ARG A 2 -14.77 -13.45 11.64
C ARG A 2 -15.19 -12.75 10.33
N CYS A 3 -16.38 -13.04 9.85
CA CYS A 3 -16.93 -12.42 8.64
C CYS A 3 -17.21 -10.94 8.88
N PRO A 4 -16.70 -10.01 8.03
CA PRO A 4 -16.95 -8.58 8.19
C PRO A 4 -18.37 -8.15 7.83
N PHE A 5 -19.15 -9.03 7.20
CA PHE A 5 -20.50 -8.71 6.74
C PHE A 5 -21.60 -9.19 7.68
N CYS A 6 -21.48 -10.40 8.23
CA CYS A 6 -22.51 -10.98 9.10
C CYS A 6 -22.00 -11.35 10.50
N ASP A 7 -20.71 -11.14 10.77
CA ASP A 7 -20.07 -11.38 12.06
C ASP A 7 -19.98 -12.86 12.48
N HIS A 8 -20.24 -13.77 11.54
CA HIS A 8 -20.09 -15.20 11.81
C HIS A 8 -18.62 -15.53 12.14
N LEU A 9 -18.39 -16.41 13.14
CA LEU A 9 -17.05 -16.68 13.66
C LEU A 9 -16.15 -17.42 12.67
N ASP A 10 -16.72 -18.26 11.80
CA ASP A 10 -15.95 -19.09 10.89
C ASP A 10 -16.05 -18.65 9.45
N THR A 11 -14.90 -18.52 8.83
CA THR A 11 -14.74 -18.32 7.40
C THR A 11 -13.66 -19.27 6.90
N LYS A 12 -13.77 -19.72 5.66
CA LYS A 12 -12.79 -20.65 5.08
C LYS A 12 -11.94 -19.96 4.02
N VAL A 13 -10.70 -20.38 3.89
CA VAL A 13 -9.81 -19.91 2.84
C VAL A 13 -10.09 -20.73 1.57
N ILE A 14 -10.48 -20.06 0.49
CA ILE A 14 -10.76 -20.70 -0.79
C ILE A 14 -9.62 -20.53 -1.80
N ASP A 15 -8.72 -19.56 -1.58
CA ASP A 15 -7.52 -19.35 -2.36
C ASP A 15 -6.48 -18.63 -1.51
N ALA A 16 -5.22 -18.96 -1.71
CA ALA A 16 -4.10 -18.32 -1.02
C ALA A 16 -2.92 -18.19 -1.99
N ARG A 17 -2.32 -17.02 -2.04
CA ARG A 17 -1.19 -16.74 -2.92
C ARG A 17 -0.13 -15.92 -2.22
N ASN A 18 1.13 -16.27 -2.47
CA ASN A 18 2.27 -15.49 -2.02
C ASN A 18 2.56 -14.39 -3.04
N HIS A 19 2.90 -13.19 -2.53
CA HIS A 19 3.38 -12.13 -3.40
C HIS A 19 4.76 -12.50 -3.94
N ARG A 20 5.02 -12.20 -5.21
CA ARG A 20 6.29 -12.53 -5.86
C ARG A 20 7.50 -11.84 -5.21
N ASP A 21 7.36 -10.59 -4.85
CA ASP A 21 8.48 -9.73 -4.47
C ASP A 21 8.45 -9.25 -3.01
N ALA A 22 7.52 -9.72 -2.21
CA ALA A 22 7.36 -9.25 -0.84
C ALA A 22 6.89 -10.37 0.10
N PRO A 23 7.19 -10.27 1.41
CA PRO A 23 6.71 -11.25 2.40
C PRO A 23 5.25 -11.00 2.75
N VAL A 24 4.38 -11.12 1.76
CA VAL A 24 2.95 -10.87 1.87
C VAL A 24 2.20 -12.09 1.35
N LYS A 25 1.20 -12.54 2.10
CA LYS A 25 0.31 -13.62 1.67
C LYS A 25 -1.10 -13.07 1.51
N ARG A 26 -1.68 -13.27 0.34
CA ARG A 26 -3.06 -12.90 0.03
C ARG A 26 -3.93 -14.13 0.21
N ARG A 27 -5.02 -13.98 0.98
CA ARG A 27 -5.99 -15.04 1.16
C ARG A 27 -7.37 -14.57 0.72
N ARG A 28 -8.04 -15.37 -0.12
CA ARG A 28 -9.43 -15.17 -0.46
C ARG A 28 -10.26 -16.03 0.48
N ARG A 29 -11.20 -15.42 1.19
CA ARG A 29 -12.03 -16.10 2.18
C ARG A 29 -13.49 -16.06 1.80
N GLU A 30 -14.23 -17.07 2.26
CA GLU A 30 -15.67 -17.16 2.07
C GLU A 30 -16.33 -17.47 3.41
N CYS A 31 -17.38 -16.72 3.73
CA CYS A 31 -18.18 -16.99 4.92
C CYS A 31 -19.10 -18.18 4.67
N SER A 32 -19.08 -19.17 5.57
CA SER A 32 -19.94 -20.35 5.49
C SER A 32 -21.40 -20.01 5.75
N GLU A 33 -21.68 -18.89 6.41
CA GLU A 33 -23.05 -18.50 6.77
C GLU A 33 -23.70 -17.61 5.71
N CYS A 34 -23.09 -16.47 5.37
CA CYS A 34 -23.68 -15.53 4.40
C CYS A 34 -23.19 -15.72 2.97
N GLY A 35 -22.18 -16.55 2.74
CA GLY A 35 -21.64 -16.86 1.42
C GLY A 35 -20.79 -15.76 0.79
N ARG A 36 -20.64 -14.63 1.46
CA ARG A 36 -19.86 -13.53 0.91
C ARG A 36 -18.37 -13.82 0.97
N ARG A 37 -17.66 -13.26 0.01
CA ARG A 37 -16.21 -13.41 -0.12
C ARG A 37 -15.51 -12.10 0.20
N PHE A 38 -14.33 -12.21 0.79
CA PHE A 38 -13.50 -11.06 1.10
C PHE A 38 -12.03 -11.46 1.04
N THR A 39 -11.16 -10.48 0.87
CA THR A 39 -9.71 -10.72 0.78
C THR A 39 -9.04 -10.25 2.05
N THR A 40 -8.12 -11.05 2.56
CA THR A 40 -7.25 -10.69 3.67
C THR A 40 -5.80 -10.79 3.23
N TYR A 41 -4.93 -10.04 3.91
CA TYR A 41 -3.50 -10.08 3.69
C TYR A 41 -2.79 -10.37 4.99
N GLU A 42 -1.77 -11.20 4.89
CA GLU A 42 -0.88 -11.46 5.99
C GLU A 42 0.45 -10.79 5.69
N ARG A 43 0.89 -9.89 6.58
CA ARG A 43 2.13 -9.13 6.46
C ARG A 43 2.89 -9.20 7.76
N ILE A 44 4.21 -9.03 7.66
CA ILE A 44 5.04 -8.96 8.87
C ILE A 44 4.88 -7.57 9.47
N GLU A 45 4.50 -7.51 10.74
CA GLU A 45 4.31 -6.27 11.46
C GLU A 45 5.65 -5.71 11.95
N GLY A 46 5.78 -4.39 11.96
CA GLY A 46 6.91 -3.70 12.58
C GLY A 46 8.23 -3.72 11.82
N LEU A 47 8.27 -4.23 10.59
CA LEU A 47 9.50 -4.23 9.78
C LEU A 47 9.75 -2.92 9.06
N LEU A 48 8.71 -2.14 8.79
CA LEU A 48 8.83 -0.89 8.05
C LEU A 48 9.34 0.23 8.97
N PRO A 49 10.18 1.13 8.45
CA PRO A 49 10.71 2.24 9.24
C PRO A 49 9.63 3.26 9.59
N MET A 50 9.92 4.09 10.58
CA MET A 50 9.10 5.26 10.87
C MET A 50 9.31 6.30 9.79
N VAL A 51 8.27 7.08 9.49
CA VAL A 51 8.35 8.20 8.54
C VAL A 51 8.63 9.48 9.32
N VAL A 52 9.69 10.19 8.93
CA VAL A 52 10.05 11.47 9.54
C VAL A 52 9.50 12.59 8.66
N LYS A 53 8.56 13.36 9.20
CA LYS A 53 7.96 14.52 8.53
C LYS A 53 8.95 15.69 8.47
N ARG A 54 8.67 16.69 7.61
CA ARG A 54 9.55 17.86 7.44
C ARG A 54 9.75 18.67 8.72
N ASP A 55 8.74 18.67 9.61
CA ASP A 55 8.82 19.33 10.92
C ASP A 55 9.52 18.48 12.00
N GLY A 56 10.03 17.32 11.65
CA GLY A 56 10.73 16.42 12.55
C GLY A 56 9.86 15.41 13.27
N ARG A 57 8.53 15.47 13.10
CA ARG A 57 7.64 14.49 13.71
C ARG A 57 7.85 13.12 13.09
N ARG A 58 7.76 12.08 13.92
CA ARG A 58 7.83 10.70 13.49
C ARG A 58 6.43 10.10 13.48
N GLU A 59 6.09 9.45 12.38
CA GLU A 59 4.80 8.77 12.21
C GLU A 59 5.05 7.34 11.73
N ALA A 60 4.11 6.44 12.04
CA ALA A 60 4.17 5.08 11.53
C ALA A 60 4.03 5.08 10.02
N PHE A 61 4.70 4.15 9.36
CA PHE A 61 4.51 3.90 7.94
C PHE A 61 3.13 3.28 7.73
N GLU A 62 2.24 3.99 7.04
CA GLU A 62 0.87 3.54 6.83
C GLU A 62 0.61 3.27 5.35
N ARG A 63 0.52 1.99 5.00
CA ARG A 63 0.27 1.53 3.64
C ARG A 63 -1.03 2.11 3.07
N LEU A 64 -2.11 2.08 3.84
CA LEU A 64 -3.42 2.56 3.38
C LEU A 64 -3.41 4.05 3.04
N ARG A 65 -2.63 4.83 3.76
CA ARG A 65 -2.48 6.27 3.50
C ARG A 65 -1.74 6.51 2.18
N LEU A 66 -0.71 5.73 1.89
CA LEU A 66 -0.01 5.79 0.62
C LEU A 66 -0.93 5.40 -0.54
N ILE A 67 -1.67 4.33 -0.39
CA ILE A 67 -2.63 3.88 -1.40
C ILE A 67 -3.66 4.97 -1.66
N ALA A 68 -4.21 5.59 -0.62
CA ALA A 68 -5.20 6.66 -0.77
C ALA A 68 -4.63 7.87 -1.52
N GLY A 69 -3.40 8.27 -1.22
CA GLY A 69 -2.73 9.38 -1.92
C GLY A 69 -2.48 9.08 -3.39
N ILE A 70 -2.06 7.87 -3.70
CA ILE A 70 -1.83 7.45 -5.09
C ILE A 70 -3.15 7.34 -5.85
N LYS A 71 -4.20 6.78 -5.24
CA LYS A 71 -5.55 6.72 -5.83
C LYS A 71 -6.04 8.10 -6.20
N LYS A 72 -5.84 9.08 -5.33
CA LYS A 72 -6.25 10.45 -5.59
C LYS A 72 -5.55 11.02 -6.83
N ALA A 73 -4.27 10.78 -6.99
CA ALA A 73 -3.51 11.20 -8.16
C ALA A 73 -3.98 10.48 -9.44
N CYS A 74 -4.47 9.26 -9.31
CA CYS A 74 -4.92 8.43 -10.43
C CYS A 74 -6.40 8.57 -10.76
N GLU A 75 -7.14 9.49 -10.13
CA GLU A 75 -8.56 9.72 -10.41
C GLU A 75 -8.79 9.95 -11.90
N LYS A 76 -9.78 9.22 -12.45
CA LYS A 76 -10.16 9.26 -13.88
C LYS A 76 -9.03 8.89 -14.83
N ARG A 77 -8.03 8.17 -14.35
CA ARG A 77 -6.96 7.61 -15.18
C ARG A 77 -7.10 6.09 -15.27
N PRO A 78 -6.63 5.47 -16.37
CA PRO A 78 -6.74 4.02 -16.56
C PRO A 78 -5.69 3.26 -15.75
N VAL A 79 -5.72 3.42 -14.43
CA VAL A 79 -4.84 2.75 -13.48
C VAL A 79 -5.69 1.93 -12.54
N SER A 80 -5.50 0.62 -12.51
CA SER A 80 -6.29 -0.27 -11.66
C SER A 80 -5.85 -0.16 -10.20
N VAL A 81 -6.76 -0.50 -9.28
CA VAL A 81 -6.44 -0.60 -7.85
C VAL A 81 -5.33 -1.61 -7.62
N ASN A 82 -5.34 -2.70 -8.39
CA ASN A 82 -4.30 -3.74 -8.30
C ASN A 82 -2.92 -3.17 -8.67
N ASP A 83 -2.84 -2.35 -9.72
CA ASP A 83 -1.58 -1.71 -10.13
C ASP A 83 -1.06 -0.78 -9.03
N ILE A 84 -1.95 -0.07 -8.37
CA ILE A 84 -1.60 0.82 -7.25
C ILE A 84 -1.06 0.01 -6.07
N GLU A 85 -1.74 -1.06 -5.71
CA GLU A 85 -1.31 -1.93 -4.60
C GLU A 85 0.04 -2.57 -4.88
N GLU A 86 0.27 -3.02 -6.11
CA GLU A 86 1.56 -3.57 -6.53
C GLU A 86 2.67 -2.53 -6.45
N ALA A 87 2.39 -1.30 -6.87
CA ALA A 87 3.35 -0.20 -6.79
C ALA A 87 3.75 0.09 -5.34
N VAL A 88 2.78 0.12 -4.43
CA VAL A 88 3.05 0.33 -3.00
C VAL A 88 3.85 -0.83 -2.41
N THR A 89 3.58 -2.05 -2.84
CA THR A 89 4.34 -3.22 -2.41
C THR A 89 5.80 -3.14 -2.85
N ARG A 90 6.07 -2.71 -4.08
CA ARG A 90 7.44 -2.49 -4.56
C ARG A 90 8.14 -1.41 -3.75
N LEU A 91 7.44 -0.34 -3.45
CA LEU A 91 7.95 0.77 -2.65
C LEU A 91 8.31 0.32 -1.24
N GLU A 92 7.44 -0.45 -0.61
CA GLU A 92 7.70 -1.05 0.71
C GLU A 92 8.96 -1.91 0.67
N ARG A 93 9.16 -2.67 -0.40
CA ARG A 93 10.36 -3.51 -0.56
C ARG A 93 11.63 -2.68 -0.61
N VAL A 94 11.63 -1.58 -1.35
CA VAL A 94 12.79 -0.66 -1.43
C VAL A 94 13.10 -0.11 -0.05
N VAL A 95 12.09 0.31 0.69
CA VAL A 95 12.25 0.88 2.04
C VAL A 95 12.79 -0.17 3.01
N LEU A 96 12.27 -1.40 2.96
CA LEU A 96 12.74 -2.51 3.77
C LEU A 96 14.21 -2.85 3.49
N ASP A 97 14.56 -2.92 2.22
CA ASP A 97 15.92 -3.30 1.80
C ASP A 97 16.97 -2.25 2.18
N SER A 98 16.58 -1.01 2.43
CA SER A 98 17.49 0.03 2.89
C SER A 98 18.04 -0.27 4.29
N GLY A 99 17.30 -1.03 5.10
CA GLY A 99 17.69 -1.36 6.47
C GLY A 99 17.61 -0.20 7.46
N ASP A 100 17.14 0.95 7.04
CA ASP A 100 17.02 2.13 7.89
C ASP A 100 15.84 2.03 8.84
N ARG A 101 15.97 2.58 10.05
CA ARG A 101 14.90 2.64 11.04
C ARG A 101 13.93 3.78 10.76
N GLU A 102 14.35 4.76 10.02
CA GLU A 102 13.58 5.95 9.69
C GLU A 102 13.74 6.28 8.21
N VAL A 103 12.68 6.77 7.59
CA VAL A 103 12.70 7.27 6.22
C VAL A 103 12.11 8.68 6.19
N PRO A 104 12.83 9.65 5.62
CA PRO A 104 12.26 11.00 5.44
C PRO A 104 11.03 10.96 4.54
N SER A 105 10.01 11.75 4.86
CA SER A 105 8.81 11.83 4.02
C SER A 105 9.13 12.30 2.60
N THR A 106 10.17 13.13 2.44
CA THR A 106 10.65 13.56 1.13
C THR A 106 11.18 12.39 0.30
N ARG A 107 11.92 11.47 0.92
CA ARG A 107 12.42 10.26 0.26
C ARG A 107 11.27 9.36 -0.14
N LEU A 108 10.30 9.19 0.75
CA LEU A 108 9.11 8.39 0.47
C LEU A 108 8.33 8.97 -0.71
N GLY A 109 8.14 10.29 -0.75
CA GLY A 109 7.50 10.97 -1.87
C GLY A 109 8.24 10.79 -3.19
N GLU A 110 9.57 10.80 -3.17
CA GLU A 110 10.36 10.51 -4.36
C GLU A 110 10.14 9.09 -4.88
N LEU A 111 10.05 8.12 -3.98
CA LEU A 111 9.74 6.74 -4.35
C LEU A 111 8.34 6.61 -4.96
N VAL A 112 7.36 7.31 -4.39
CA VAL A 112 6.00 7.37 -4.95
C VAL A 112 6.00 7.96 -6.36
N ARG A 113 6.73 9.05 -6.56
CA ARG A 113 6.87 9.68 -7.88
C ARG A 113 7.45 8.72 -8.92
N THR A 114 8.47 7.97 -8.53
CA THR A 114 9.10 6.98 -9.42
C THR A 114 8.08 5.92 -9.85
N GLU A 115 7.27 5.41 -8.91
CA GLU A 115 6.24 4.43 -9.23
C GLU A 115 5.13 5.02 -10.10
N LEU A 116 4.67 6.24 -9.79
CA LEU A 116 3.64 6.91 -10.58
C LEU A 116 4.08 7.20 -12.01
N ARG A 117 5.33 7.57 -12.21
CA ARG A 117 5.86 7.83 -13.54
C ARG A 117 5.74 6.61 -14.45
N ALA A 118 5.94 5.41 -13.89
CA ALA A 118 5.79 4.16 -14.62
C ALA A 118 4.32 3.81 -14.87
N LEU A 119 3.40 4.22 -13.99
CA LEU A 119 1.98 3.89 -14.09
C LEU A 119 1.21 4.81 -15.02
N ASP A 120 1.36 6.13 -14.87
CA ASP A 120 0.59 7.11 -15.63
C ASP A 120 1.22 8.50 -15.53
N ALA A 121 1.51 9.11 -16.69
CA ALA A 121 2.18 10.40 -16.74
C ALA A 121 1.36 11.54 -16.11
N VAL A 122 0.04 11.52 -16.26
CA VAL A 122 -0.85 12.55 -15.69
C VAL A 122 -0.89 12.42 -14.17
N ALA A 123 -1.00 11.21 -13.64
CA ALA A 123 -0.98 10.96 -12.20
C ALA A 123 0.37 11.42 -11.60
N TRP A 124 1.46 11.14 -12.28
CA TRP A 124 2.79 11.61 -11.88
C TRP A 124 2.86 13.13 -11.81
N MET A 125 2.33 13.83 -12.81
CA MET A 125 2.30 15.30 -12.83
C MET A 125 1.46 15.86 -11.69
N ARG A 126 0.29 15.29 -11.44
CA ARG A 126 -0.60 15.70 -10.34
C ARG A 126 0.07 15.57 -8.99
N PHE A 127 0.64 14.41 -8.73
CA PHE A 127 1.35 14.14 -7.48
C PHE A 127 2.56 15.04 -7.32
N SER A 128 3.34 15.22 -8.39
CA SER A 128 4.54 16.06 -8.36
C SER A 128 4.23 17.52 -8.06
N SER A 129 3.12 18.05 -8.57
CA SER A 129 2.74 19.45 -8.33
C SER A 129 2.35 19.72 -6.88
N VAL A 130 1.79 18.72 -6.18
CA VAL A 130 1.42 18.84 -4.77
C VAL A 130 2.60 18.51 -3.86
N PHE A 131 3.39 17.53 -4.24
CA PHE A 131 4.50 17.01 -3.43
C PHE A 131 5.77 17.87 -3.54
N MET A 132 5.98 18.55 -4.66
CA MET A 132 7.23 19.30 -4.91
C MET A 132 7.64 20.14 -3.71
N PRO A 133 8.81 19.85 -3.13
CA PRO A 133 9.32 20.70 -2.07
C PRO A 133 9.59 22.08 -2.67
N THR A 134 8.95 23.09 -2.13
CA THR A 134 9.40 24.44 -2.35
C THR A 134 10.83 24.52 -1.83
N ALA A 135 11.72 24.80 -2.73
CA ALA A 135 13.12 24.95 -2.40
C ALA A 135 13.32 25.87 -1.18
#